data_742783a3b639160749ef66a125877fa6
#
_entry.id   742783a3b639160749ef66a125877fa6
#
_cell.length_a   1.000
_cell.length_b   1.000
_cell.length_c   1.000
_cell.angle_alpha   90.00
_cell.angle_beta   90.00
_cell.angle_gamma   90.00
#
_symmetry.space_group_name_H-M   'P 1'
#
loop_
_entity.id
_entity.type
_entity.pdbx_description
1 polymer ?
#
loop_
_entity_poly.entity_id
_entity_poly.type
_entity_poly.pdbx_seq_one_letter_code
_entity_poly.pdbx_strand_id
1 'polypeptide(L)'
;MIKNKLFSVFMIFLCSSQILNAEDFRYLLNKAIESNSNLKSSEIEIDLVKEKGSILTRFNNPTIDLNYSNYKFKEQINKDNGYGVSLTQKIVPWNVANDKTRLSETTIKNEVDKYNLDKQEFIKEVSIKYTIYAKNKKFFNVIKESEDIANKVYDISNQQYKVGAISKAELLQSEIELMDIKKKKDELNLEIMNTYYDLIRFSGIDQEIHFNLESDYKFKITKSINLE
;
A
#
# COMPACT_ATOMS: atom_id res chain seq x y z
N MET A 1 -30.19 34.48 31.80
CA MET A 1 -29.83 33.05 31.86
C MET A 1 -29.45 32.43 30.54
N ILE A 2 -29.34 33.16 29.42
CA ILE A 2 -29.01 32.67 28.07
C ILE A 2 -27.52 32.86 27.73
N LYS A 3 -26.83 33.84 28.30
CA LYS A 3 -25.42 34.15 28.02
C LYS A 3 -24.41 33.08 28.48
N ASN A 4 -24.73 32.32 29.54
CA ASN A 4 -23.80 31.31 30.07
C ASN A 4 -23.86 29.97 29.31
N LYS A 5 -24.91 29.67 28.56
CA LYS A 5 -25.02 28.46 27.75
C LYS A 5 -24.24 28.56 26.41
N LEU A 6 -24.15 29.78 25.84
CA LEU A 6 -23.36 29.99 24.61
C LEU A 6 -21.84 29.91 24.85
N PHE A 7 -21.40 30.35 26.05
CA PHE A 7 -19.97 30.28 26.40
C PHE A 7 -19.50 28.83 26.66
N SER A 8 -20.38 27.99 27.22
CA SER A 8 -20.10 26.58 27.46
C SER A 8 -20.04 25.76 26.17
N VAL A 9 -20.87 26.06 25.17
CA VAL A 9 -20.86 25.40 23.85
C VAL A 9 -19.64 25.82 23.03
N PHE A 10 -19.20 27.09 23.15
CA PHE A 10 -17.99 27.57 22.47
C PHE A 10 -16.71 27.00 23.08
N MET A 11 -16.70 26.73 24.38
CA MET A 11 -15.55 26.11 25.05
C MET A 11 -15.43 24.61 24.77
N ILE A 12 -16.54 23.91 24.47
CA ILE A 12 -16.53 22.50 24.07
C ILE A 12 -16.03 22.36 22.60
N PHE A 13 -16.28 23.39 21.76
CA PHE A 13 -15.79 23.38 20.37
C PHE A 13 -14.30 23.72 20.24
N LEU A 14 -13.70 24.40 21.25
CA LEU A 14 -12.26 24.70 21.29
C LEU A 14 -11.40 23.57 21.87
N CYS A 15 -12.00 22.58 22.56
CA CYS A 15 -11.27 21.40 23.05
C CYS A 15 -11.23 20.23 22.07
N SER A 16 -11.92 20.30 20.92
CA SER A 16 -11.96 19.20 19.93
C SER A 16 -10.90 19.30 18.83
N SER A 17 -9.98 20.28 18.90
CA SER A 17 -9.00 20.52 17.84
C SER A 17 -7.54 20.26 18.22
N GLN A 18 -7.27 19.47 19.27
CA GLN A 18 -5.89 19.05 19.57
C GLN A 18 -5.81 17.60 20.03
N ILE A 19 -6.32 16.69 19.20
CA ILE A 19 -5.74 15.35 19.13
C ILE A 19 -5.11 15.29 17.73
N LEU A 20 -3.99 15.98 17.57
CA LEU A 20 -2.97 15.62 16.59
C LEU A 20 -2.36 14.31 17.15
N ASN A 21 -3.07 13.22 16.92
CA ASN A 21 -2.52 11.90 17.15
C ASN A 21 -1.31 11.81 16.22
N ALA A 22 -0.14 11.60 16.80
CA ALA A 22 0.98 11.03 16.09
C ALA A 22 0.43 9.77 15.39
N GLU A 23 0.23 9.84 14.06
CA GLU A 23 -0.42 8.77 13.33
C GLU A 23 0.54 7.58 13.32
N ASP A 24 0.18 6.57 14.09
CA ASP A 24 0.92 5.32 14.26
C ASP A 24 1.13 4.69 12.86
N PHE A 25 2.26 4.03 12.67
CA PHE A 25 2.56 3.23 11.47
C PHE A 25 1.39 2.33 11.06
N ARG A 26 0.63 1.82 12.02
CA ARG A 26 -0.55 1.00 11.76
C ARG A 26 -1.64 1.75 11.00
N TYR A 27 -1.86 3.02 11.32
CA TYR A 27 -2.83 3.85 10.61
C TYR A 27 -2.37 4.11 9.17
N LEU A 28 -1.10 4.48 8.98
CA LEU A 28 -0.50 4.64 7.66
C LEU A 28 -0.62 3.35 6.84
N LEU A 29 -0.31 2.20 7.43
CA LEU A 29 -0.37 0.90 6.76
C LEU A 29 -1.80 0.56 6.32
N ASN A 30 -2.79 0.78 7.18
CA ASN A 30 -4.19 0.55 6.82
C ASN A 30 -4.63 1.45 5.67
N LYS A 31 -4.28 2.74 5.71
CA LYS A 31 -4.54 3.68 4.63
C LYS A 31 -3.85 3.28 3.33
N ALA A 32 -2.60 2.84 3.42
CA ALA A 32 -1.84 2.35 2.27
C ALA A 32 -2.52 1.13 1.61
N ILE A 33 -2.98 0.17 2.40
CA ILE A 33 -3.72 -1.01 1.89
C ILE A 33 -5.03 -0.58 1.22
N GLU A 34 -5.79 0.33 1.84
CA GLU A 34 -7.05 0.85 1.29
C GLU A 34 -6.85 1.67 0.01
N SER A 35 -5.72 2.36 -0.13
CA SER A 35 -5.45 3.24 -1.28
C SER A 35 -4.80 2.50 -2.44
N ASN A 36 -4.23 1.30 -2.22
CA ASN A 36 -3.47 0.58 -3.22
C ASN A 36 -4.34 0.08 -4.38
N SER A 37 -4.13 0.63 -5.57
CA SER A 37 -4.89 0.29 -6.78
C SER A 37 -4.65 -1.14 -7.23
N ASN A 38 -3.44 -1.68 -7.04
CA ASN A 38 -3.12 -3.05 -7.45
C ASN A 38 -3.88 -4.07 -6.59
N LEU A 39 -3.96 -3.84 -5.26
CA LEU A 39 -4.73 -4.71 -4.37
C LEU A 39 -6.23 -4.65 -4.69
N LYS A 40 -6.77 -3.45 -4.99
CA LYS A 40 -8.16 -3.31 -5.45
C LYS A 40 -8.40 -4.04 -6.77
N SER A 41 -7.47 -3.97 -7.71
CA SER A 41 -7.56 -4.70 -8.98
C SER A 41 -7.57 -6.21 -8.75
N SER A 42 -6.72 -6.71 -7.85
CA SER A 42 -6.69 -8.15 -7.50
C SER A 42 -7.97 -8.60 -6.79
N GLU A 43 -8.62 -7.75 -5.98
CA GLU A 43 -9.94 -8.05 -5.41
C GLU A 43 -11.02 -8.20 -6.50
N ILE A 44 -11.03 -7.29 -7.48
CA ILE A 44 -11.94 -7.36 -8.63
C ILE A 44 -11.67 -8.63 -9.44
N GLU A 45 -10.40 -9.05 -9.58
CA GLU A 45 -10.04 -10.27 -10.29
C GLU A 45 -10.57 -11.53 -9.61
N ILE A 46 -10.57 -11.59 -8.27
CA ILE A 46 -11.21 -12.66 -7.51
C ILE A 46 -12.70 -12.74 -7.85
N ASP A 47 -13.41 -11.61 -7.90
CA ASP A 47 -14.83 -11.59 -8.21
C ASP A 47 -15.11 -12.00 -9.67
N LEU A 48 -14.26 -11.58 -10.61
CA LEU A 48 -14.32 -12.03 -12.00
C LEU A 48 -14.13 -13.56 -12.12
N VAL A 49 -13.20 -14.13 -11.36
CA VAL A 49 -12.95 -15.58 -11.36
C VAL A 49 -14.14 -16.33 -10.74
N LYS A 50 -14.77 -15.81 -9.69
CA LYS A 50 -16.02 -16.38 -9.13
C LYS A 50 -17.15 -16.38 -10.16
N GLU A 51 -17.35 -15.27 -10.87
CA GLU A 51 -18.37 -15.19 -11.92
C GLU A 51 -18.09 -16.16 -13.07
N LYS A 52 -16.84 -16.23 -13.55
CA LYS A 52 -16.44 -17.21 -14.56
C LYS A 52 -16.67 -18.64 -14.09
N GLY A 53 -16.38 -18.93 -12.82
CA GLY A 53 -16.64 -20.22 -12.19
C GLY A 53 -18.13 -20.55 -12.18
N SER A 54 -18.99 -19.60 -11.83
CA SER A 54 -20.44 -19.77 -11.84
C SER A 54 -20.98 -20.06 -13.24
N ILE A 55 -20.44 -19.41 -14.26
CA ILE A 55 -20.81 -19.67 -15.67
C ILE A 55 -20.33 -21.04 -16.11
N LEU A 56 -19.13 -21.47 -15.71
CA LEU A 56 -18.57 -22.78 -16.07
C LEU A 56 -19.38 -23.94 -15.53
N THR A 57 -19.96 -23.77 -14.33
CA THR A 57 -20.73 -24.80 -13.61
C THR A 57 -22.24 -24.78 -13.94
N ARG A 58 -22.72 -23.72 -14.58
CA ARG A 58 -24.12 -23.55 -14.95
C ARG A 58 -24.56 -24.55 -16.04
N PHE A 59 -25.81 -25.02 -15.95
CA PHE A 59 -26.40 -25.77 -17.04
C PHE A 59 -26.51 -24.90 -18.29
N ASN A 60 -26.21 -25.52 -19.45
CA ASN A 60 -26.40 -24.85 -20.73
C ASN A 60 -27.90 -24.62 -20.98
N ASN A 61 -28.25 -23.45 -21.48
CA ASN A 61 -29.61 -23.18 -21.90
C ASN A 61 -29.98 -24.06 -23.13
N PRO A 62 -31.22 -24.54 -23.23
CA PRO A 62 -31.67 -25.17 -24.45
C PRO A 62 -31.69 -24.15 -25.61
N THR A 63 -31.33 -24.62 -26.79
CA THR A 63 -31.39 -23.83 -28.02
C THR A 63 -32.58 -24.30 -28.83
N ILE A 64 -33.42 -23.36 -29.26
CA ILE A 64 -34.57 -23.65 -30.19
C ILE A 64 -34.16 -23.08 -31.53
N ASP A 65 -34.08 -23.97 -32.53
CA ASP A 65 -33.78 -23.57 -33.91
C ASP A 65 -35.04 -23.74 -34.77
N LEU A 66 -35.38 -22.67 -35.46
CA LEU A 66 -36.49 -22.65 -36.42
C LEU A 66 -35.90 -22.58 -37.83
N ASN A 67 -36.12 -23.63 -38.61
CA ASN A 67 -35.61 -23.71 -39.97
C ASN A 67 -36.78 -23.66 -40.98
N TYR A 68 -36.59 -22.79 -41.96
CA TYR A 68 -37.46 -22.74 -43.13
C TYR A 68 -36.63 -23.05 -44.37
N SER A 69 -37.06 -24.05 -45.14
CA SER A 69 -36.40 -24.41 -46.38
C SER A 69 -37.39 -24.41 -47.57
N ASN A 70 -36.96 -23.81 -48.64
CA ASN A 70 -37.71 -23.77 -49.88
C ASN A 70 -36.94 -24.53 -50.95
N TYR A 71 -37.45 -25.67 -51.36
CA TYR A 71 -36.83 -26.51 -52.40
C TYR A 71 -37.51 -26.29 -53.74
N LYS A 72 -36.76 -25.89 -54.77
CA LYS A 72 -37.17 -25.82 -56.17
C LYS A 72 -36.57 -27.00 -56.91
N PHE A 73 -37.41 -27.98 -57.27
CA PHE A 73 -36.96 -29.05 -58.15
C PHE A 73 -37.05 -28.60 -59.60
N LYS A 74 -35.97 -28.81 -60.38
CA LYS A 74 -35.81 -28.33 -61.77
C LYS A 74 -36.77 -28.96 -62.77
N GLU A 75 -37.45 -30.05 -62.42
CA GLU A 75 -38.29 -30.84 -63.34
C GLU A 75 -39.78 -30.99 -62.90
N GLN A 76 -40.19 -30.44 -61.78
CA GLN A 76 -41.56 -30.44 -61.37
C GLN A 76 -42.01 -29.09 -60.83
N ILE A 77 -43.27 -28.71 -61.19
CA ILE A 77 -43.87 -27.38 -60.86
C ILE A 77 -44.21 -27.28 -59.37
N ASN A 78 -43.84 -28.23 -58.55
CA ASN A 78 -44.11 -28.22 -57.14
C ASN A 78 -42.99 -27.54 -56.35
N LYS A 79 -43.38 -26.48 -55.64
CA LYS A 79 -42.57 -25.84 -54.58
C LYS A 79 -42.88 -26.53 -53.30
N ASP A 80 -41.92 -27.30 -52.77
CA ASP A 80 -42.06 -27.85 -51.41
C ASP A 80 -41.43 -26.91 -50.43
N ASN A 81 -42.23 -26.50 -49.45
CA ASN A 81 -41.78 -25.68 -48.31
C ASN A 81 -41.64 -26.60 -47.11
N GLY A 82 -40.42 -26.65 -46.55
CA GLY A 82 -40.14 -27.40 -45.31
C GLY A 82 -40.04 -26.45 -44.12
N TYR A 83 -40.74 -26.78 -43.06
CA TYR A 83 -40.58 -26.11 -41.78
C TYR A 83 -39.99 -27.12 -40.79
N GLY A 84 -38.93 -26.70 -40.09
CA GLY A 84 -38.30 -27.52 -39.05
C GLY A 84 -38.23 -26.76 -37.75
N VAL A 85 -38.53 -27.42 -36.66
CA VAL A 85 -38.30 -26.92 -35.30
C VAL A 85 -37.41 -27.94 -34.60
N SER A 86 -36.27 -27.52 -34.12
CA SER A 86 -35.39 -28.36 -33.31
C SER A 86 -35.16 -27.77 -31.94
N LEU A 87 -35.17 -28.62 -30.92
CA LEU A 87 -34.79 -28.28 -29.55
C LEU A 87 -33.53 -29.06 -29.20
N THR A 88 -32.44 -28.34 -28.96
CA THR A 88 -31.16 -28.94 -28.61
C THR A 88 -30.81 -28.61 -27.17
N GLN A 89 -30.63 -29.63 -26.30
CA GLN A 89 -30.14 -29.48 -24.94
C GLN A 89 -28.83 -30.21 -24.79
N LYS A 90 -27.75 -29.45 -24.48
CA LYS A 90 -26.46 -30.05 -24.17
C LYS A 90 -26.46 -30.58 -22.73
N ILE A 91 -26.37 -31.89 -22.58
CA ILE A 91 -26.26 -32.55 -21.28
C ILE A 91 -24.76 -32.75 -20.95
N VAL A 92 -24.36 -32.30 -19.79
CA VAL A 92 -23.00 -32.50 -19.28
C VAL A 92 -23.00 -33.71 -18.36
N PRO A 93 -22.17 -34.74 -18.58
CA PRO A 93 -22.07 -35.90 -17.72
C PRO A 93 -21.70 -35.50 -16.28
N TRP A 94 -22.22 -36.23 -15.28
CA TRP A 94 -22.07 -35.87 -13.87
C TRP A 94 -20.61 -35.77 -13.41
N ASN A 95 -19.75 -36.67 -13.84
CA ASN A 95 -18.30 -36.63 -13.56
C ASN A 95 -17.65 -35.35 -14.11
N VAL A 96 -17.99 -34.92 -15.34
CA VAL A 96 -17.50 -33.69 -15.95
C VAL A 96 -18.02 -32.44 -15.21
N ALA A 97 -19.26 -32.48 -14.75
CA ALA A 97 -19.83 -31.39 -13.94
C ALA A 97 -19.08 -31.21 -12.61
N ASN A 98 -18.79 -32.31 -11.91
CA ASN A 98 -18.00 -32.30 -10.67
C ASN A 98 -16.56 -31.80 -10.90
N ASP A 99 -15.92 -32.24 -11.99
CA ASP A 99 -14.57 -31.77 -12.32
C ASP A 99 -14.53 -30.29 -12.63
N LYS A 100 -15.55 -29.75 -13.31
CA LYS A 100 -15.68 -28.30 -13.54
C LYS A 100 -15.85 -27.52 -12.24
N THR A 101 -16.67 -28.02 -11.31
CA THR A 101 -16.85 -27.41 -9.99
C THR A 101 -15.54 -27.38 -9.23
N ARG A 102 -14.83 -28.52 -9.15
CA ARG A 102 -13.52 -28.60 -8.50
C ARG A 102 -12.47 -27.69 -9.13
N LEU A 103 -12.45 -27.59 -10.46
CA LEU A 103 -11.57 -26.66 -11.18
C LEU A 103 -11.90 -25.22 -10.83
N SER A 104 -13.18 -24.85 -10.82
CA SER A 104 -13.62 -23.50 -10.44
C SER A 104 -13.19 -23.14 -9.02
N GLU A 105 -13.45 -24.02 -8.05
CA GLU A 105 -13.06 -23.81 -6.64
C GLU A 105 -11.56 -23.68 -6.48
N THR A 106 -10.78 -24.52 -7.15
CA THR A 106 -9.32 -24.47 -7.10
C THR A 106 -8.80 -23.16 -7.72
N THR A 107 -9.39 -22.73 -8.84
CA THR A 107 -9.00 -21.47 -9.49
C THR A 107 -9.32 -20.26 -8.61
N ILE A 108 -10.50 -20.24 -7.97
CA ILE A 108 -10.85 -19.18 -7.02
C ILE A 108 -9.88 -19.16 -5.84
N LYS A 109 -9.57 -20.33 -5.26
CA LYS A 109 -8.61 -20.43 -4.16
C LYS A 109 -7.23 -19.90 -4.55
N ASN A 110 -6.74 -20.30 -5.72
CA ASN A 110 -5.44 -19.83 -6.20
C ASN A 110 -5.40 -18.29 -6.35
N GLU A 111 -6.48 -17.67 -6.82
CA GLU A 111 -6.53 -16.21 -6.95
C GLU A 111 -6.60 -15.51 -5.59
N VAL A 112 -7.32 -16.10 -4.61
CA VAL A 112 -7.32 -15.61 -3.22
C VAL A 112 -5.94 -15.74 -2.58
N ASP A 113 -5.25 -16.85 -2.79
CA ASP A 113 -3.91 -17.08 -2.25
C ASP A 113 -2.89 -16.11 -2.88
N LYS A 114 -3.00 -15.83 -4.18
CA LYS A 114 -2.20 -14.82 -4.88
C LYS A 114 -2.45 -13.42 -4.31
N TYR A 115 -3.71 -13.01 -4.14
CA TYR A 115 -4.04 -11.73 -3.49
C TYR A 115 -3.41 -11.60 -2.10
N ASN A 116 -3.49 -12.66 -1.29
CA ASN A 116 -2.88 -12.66 0.04
C ASN A 116 -1.36 -12.52 -0.02
N LEU A 117 -0.70 -13.14 -0.98
CA LEU A 117 0.74 -13.01 -1.21
C LEU A 117 1.10 -11.57 -1.61
N ASP A 118 0.42 -11.00 -2.60
CA ASP A 118 0.63 -9.63 -3.08
C ASP A 118 0.43 -8.61 -1.93
N LYS A 119 -0.59 -8.83 -1.10
CA LYS A 119 -0.85 -8.01 0.08
C LYS A 119 0.27 -8.10 1.11
N GLN A 120 0.79 -9.30 1.39
CA GLN A 120 1.91 -9.49 2.31
C GLN A 120 3.19 -8.84 1.78
N GLU A 121 3.46 -8.94 0.48
CA GLU A 121 4.60 -8.31 -0.15
C GLU A 121 4.50 -6.77 -0.08
N PHE A 122 3.33 -6.23 -0.36
CA PHE A 122 3.08 -4.80 -0.21
C PHE A 122 3.29 -4.31 1.24
N ILE A 123 2.77 -5.04 2.24
CA ILE A 123 2.97 -4.72 3.66
C ILE A 123 4.47 -4.73 4.01
N LYS A 124 5.20 -5.72 3.54
CA LYS A 124 6.66 -5.84 3.73
C LYS A 124 7.38 -4.61 3.15
N GLU A 125 7.08 -4.23 1.91
CA GLU A 125 7.73 -3.09 1.26
C GLU A 125 7.42 -1.75 1.97
N VAL A 126 6.17 -1.50 2.35
CA VAL A 126 5.79 -0.32 3.17
C VAL A 126 6.55 -0.32 4.49
N SER A 127 6.67 -1.48 5.15
CA SER A 127 7.39 -1.62 6.43
C SER A 127 8.89 -1.34 6.28
N ILE A 128 9.51 -1.77 5.20
CA ILE A 128 10.92 -1.49 4.89
C ILE A 128 11.13 0.01 4.71
N LYS A 129 10.30 0.67 3.88
CA LYS A 129 10.39 2.12 3.63
C LYS A 129 10.18 2.94 4.90
N TYR A 130 9.20 2.55 5.72
CA TYR A 130 8.98 3.18 7.02
C TYR A 130 10.19 3.02 7.95
N THR A 131 10.79 1.83 7.99
CA THR A 131 11.98 1.56 8.82
C THR A 131 13.17 2.42 8.41
N ILE A 132 13.38 2.62 7.10
CA ILE A 132 14.43 3.49 6.57
C ILE A 132 14.19 4.94 7.02
N TYR A 133 12.97 5.45 6.87
CA TYR A 133 12.59 6.77 7.33
C TYR A 133 12.81 6.95 8.85
N ALA A 134 12.32 6.02 9.66
CA ALA A 134 12.46 6.06 11.11
C ALA A 134 13.92 5.98 11.56
N LYS A 135 14.74 5.15 10.89
CA LYS A 135 16.21 5.10 11.10
C LYS A 135 16.84 6.45 10.85
N ASN A 136 16.54 7.10 9.74
CA ASN A 136 17.10 8.39 9.38
C ASN A 136 16.70 9.50 10.38
N LYS A 137 15.44 9.50 10.84
CA LYS A 137 14.99 10.42 11.91
C LYS A 137 15.77 10.23 13.23
N LYS A 138 15.99 8.99 13.65
CA LYS A 138 16.78 8.70 14.86
C LYS A 138 18.24 9.14 14.66
N PHE A 139 18.81 8.86 13.50
CA PHE A 139 20.18 9.25 13.20
C PHE A 139 20.35 10.77 13.15
N PHE A 140 19.35 11.51 12.68
CA PHE A 140 19.33 12.97 12.71
C PHE A 140 19.44 13.52 14.14
N ASN A 141 18.76 12.93 15.11
CA ASN A 141 18.89 13.35 16.51
C ASN A 141 20.32 13.14 17.03
N VAL A 142 20.97 12.02 16.67
CA VAL A 142 22.38 11.76 17.05
C VAL A 142 23.32 12.79 16.39
N ILE A 143 23.13 13.12 15.12
CA ILE A 143 23.93 14.12 14.43
C ILE A 143 23.71 15.52 15.02
N LYS A 144 22.48 15.84 15.43
CA LYS A 144 22.18 17.10 16.12
C LYS A 144 22.91 17.21 17.46
N GLU A 145 22.93 16.15 18.27
CA GLU A 145 23.72 16.12 19.51
C GLU A 145 25.23 16.25 19.22
N SER A 146 25.70 15.60 18.13
CA SER A 146 27.11 15.73 17.71
C SER A 146 27.46 17.17 17.29
N GLU A 147 26.53 17.85 16.61
CA GLU A 147 26.71 19.27 16.26
C GLU A 147 26.82 20.15 17.52
N ASP A 148 25.98 19.91 18.53
CA ASP A 148 26.07 20.67 19.80
C ASP A 148 27.43 20.47 20.51
N ILE A 149 27.96 19.24 20.46
CA ILE A 149 29.29 18.93 21.01
C ILE A 149 30.37 19.62 20.18
N ALA A 150 30.33 19.53 18.85
CA ALA A 150 31.33 20.18 17.98
C ALA A 150 31.32 21.69 18.10
N ASN A 151 30.16 22.33 18.27
CA ASN A 151 30.09 23.77 18.58
C ASN A 151 30.84 24.12 19.88
N LYS A 152 30.64 23.34 20.95
CA LYS A 152 31.34 23.56 22.22
C LYS A 152 32.83 23.35 22.07
N VAL A 153 33.28 22.35 21.32
CA VAL A 153 34.71 22.10 21.05
C VAL A 153 35.33 23.28 20.29
N TYR A 154 34.65 23.77 19.26
CA TYR A 154 35.10 24.95 18.51
C TYR A 154 35.17 26.19 19.39
N ASP A 155 34.19 26.45 20.25
CA ASP A 155 34.17 27.58 21.16
C ASP A 155 35.34 27.53 22.16
N ILE A 156 35.64 26.35 22.71
CA ILE A 156 36.77 26.12 23.59
C ILE A 156 38.12 26.38 22.84
N SER A 157 38.25 25.79 21.65
CA SER A 157 39.43 25.96 20.79
C SER A 157 39.65 27.45 20.44
N ASN A 158 38.57 28.18 20.15
CA ASN A 158 38.65 29.61 19.86
C ASN A 158 39.10 30.44 21.08
N GLN A 159 38.65 30.07 22.28
CA GLN A 159 39.14 30.71 23.53
C GLN A 159 40.59 30.38 23.78
N GLN A 160 41.03 29.15 23.63
CA GLN A 160 42.43 28.72 23.80
C GLN A 160 43.37 29.38 22.79
N TYR A 161 42.94 29.53 21.56
CA TYR A 161 43.71 30.26 20.53
C TYR A 161 43.87 31.73 20.91
N LYS A 162 42.83 32.39 21.40
CA LYS A 162 42.90 33.82 21.83
C LYS A 162 43.91 34.07 22.95
N VAL A 163 44.13 33.08 23.82
CA VAL A 163 45.12 33.16 24.89
C VAL A 163 46.48 32.55 24.50
N GLY A 164 46.64 32.13 23.25
CA GLY A 164 47.88 31.55 22.73
C GLY A 164 48.20 30.14 23.18
N ALA A 165 47.21 29.42 23.72
CA ALA A 165 47.35 28.06 24.22
C ALA A 165 47.36 26.98 23.13
N ILE A 166 46.79 27.27 21.96
CA ILE A 166 46.79 26.38 20.78
C ILE A 166 47.22 27.16 19.53
N SER A 167 47.63 26.41 18.50
CA SER A 167 47.98 26.94 17.20
C SER A 167 46.74 27.29 16.36
N LYS A 168 46.95 28.18 15.35
CA LYS A 168 45.89 28.47 14.36
C LYS A 168 45.46 27.22 13.59
N ALA A 169 46.36 26.26 13.36
CA ALA A 169 46.04 25.01 12.66
C ALA A 169 45.06 24.16 13.46
N GLU A 170 45.22 24.07 14.78
CA GLU A 170 44.31 23.34 15.68
C GLU A 170 42.95 24.02 15.74
N LEU A 171 42.86 25.36 15.76
CA LEU A 171 41.59 26.06 15.66
C LEU A 171 40.89 25.77 14.33
N LEU A 172 41.59 25.86 13.21
CA LEU A 172 41.04 25.58 11.89
C LEU A 172 40.55 24.11 11.77
N GLN A 173 41.26 23.17 12.42
CA GLN A 173 40.83 21.77 12.46
C GLN A 173 39.46 21.62 13.15
N SER A 174 39.29 22.28 14.31
CA SER A 174 37.99 22.24 15.01
C SER A 174 36.87 22.92 14.23
N GLU A 175 37.16 23.94 13.45
CA GLU A 175 36.23 24.63 12.56
C GLU A 175 35.80 23.70 11.40
N ILE A 176 36.73 22.99 10.77
CA ILE A 176 36.47 22.03 9.70
C ILE A 176 35.57 20.91 10.23
N GLU A 177 35.88 20.34 11.39
CA GLU A 177 35.07 19.27 12.02
C GLU A 177 33.63 19.73 12.28
N LEU A 178 33.44 20.96 12.76
CA LEU A 178 32.11 21.55 12.95
C LEU A 178 31.37 21.71 11.61
N MET A 179 32.05 22.19 10.57
CA MET A 179 31.46 22.35 9.23
C MET A 179 31.07 21.03 8.62
N ASP A 180 31.86 19.97 8.80
CA ASP A 180 31.57 18.63 8.30
C ASP A 180 30.33 18.03 8.99
N ILE A 181 30.19 18.25 10.31
CA ILE A 181 28.98 17.77 11.03
C ILE A 181 27.74 18.56 10.57
N LYS A 182 27.85 19.89 10.39
CA LYS A 182 26.73 20.69 9.85
C LYS A 182 26.33 20.24 8.47
N LYS A 183 27.27 20.02 7.57
CA LYS A 183 27.02 19.49 6.24
C LYS A 183 26.32 18.13 6.30
N LYS A 184 26.80 17.21 7.13
CA LYS A 184 26.19 15.88 7.31
C LYS A 184 24.77 15.94 7.87
N LYS A 185 24.48 16.91 8.75
CA LYS A 185 23.12 17.17 9.25
C LYS A 185 22.19 17.60 8.11
N ASP A 186 22.64 18.51 7.25
CA ASP A 186 21.84 19.02 6.14
C ASP A 186 21.58 17.94 5.09
N GLU A 187 22.60 17.14 4.75
CA GLU A 187 22.47 15.97 3.86
C GLU A 187 21.44 14.97 4.41
N LEU A 188 21.52 14.67 5.71
CA LEU A 188 20.60 13.75 6.36
C LEU A 188 19.17 14.30 6.42
N ASN A 189 19.00 15.61 6.58
CA ASN A 189 17.68 16.24 6.53
C ASN A 189 17.03 16.10 5.15
N LEU A 190 17.80 16.26 4.08
CA LEU A 190 17.32 16.00 2.71
C LEU A 190 16.96 14.51 2.51
N GLU A 191 17.78 13.61 3.07
CA GLU A 191 17.50 12.17 2.98
C GLU A 191 16.20 11.80 3.72
N ILE A 192 15.93 12.39 4.89
CA ILE A 192 14.67 12.22 5.62
C ILE A 192 13.48 12.66 4.76
N MET A 193 13.58 13.83 4.13
CA MET A 193 12.51 14.31 3.24
C MET A 193 12.30 13.35 2.06
N ASN A 194 13.36 12.92 1.42
CA ASN A 194 13.29 11.98 0.28
C ASN A 194 12.67 10.65 0.68
N THR A 195 13.10 10.07 1.82
CA THR A 195 12.55 8.79 2.31
C THR A 195 11.10 8.92 2.77
N TYR A 196 10.71 10.06 3.32
CA TYR A 196 9.31 10.35 3.64
C TYR A 196 8.43 10.39 2.37
N TYR A 197 8.82 11.18 1.36
CA TYR A 197 8.07 11.28 0.12
C TYR A 197 8.03 9.95 -0.65
N ASP A 198 9.11 9.17 -0.60
CA ASP A 198 9.14 7.84 -1.22
C ASP A 198 8.18 6.87 -0.52
N LEU A 199 8.09 6.92 0.82
CA LEU A 199 7.13 6.15 1.60
C LEU A 199 5.68 6.53 1.24
N ILE A 200 5.35 7.82 1.24
CA ILE A 200 3.98 8.31 0.95
C ILE A 200 3.59 7.96 -0.49
N ARG A 201 4.48 8.22 -1.46
CA ARG A 201 4.24 7.88 -2.87
C ARG A 201 4.02 6.39 -3.08
N PHE A 202 4.86 5.54 -2.47
CA PHE A 202 4.72 4.09 -2.57
C PHE A 202 3.43 3.59 -1.90
N SER A 203 3.03 4.22 -0.81
CA SER A 203 1.79 3.90 -0.10
C SER A 203 0.52 4.28 -0.87
N GLY A 204 0.64 5.08 -1.95
CA GLY A 204 -0.50 5.55 -2.73
C GLY A 204 -1.43 6.50 -1.96
N ILE A 205 -0.91 7.10 -0.90
CA ILE A 205 -1.65 8.05 -0.06
C ILE A 205 -1.49 9.45 -0.65
N ASP A 206 -2.54 10.27 -0.53
CA ASP A 206 -2.51 11.65 -0.99
C ASP A 206 -1.43 12.45 -0.26
N GLN A 207 -0.60 13.19 -1.01
CA GLN A 207 0.52 13.97 -0.48
C GLN A 207 0.08 15.16 0.39
N GLU A 208 -1.20 15.56 0.32
CA GLU A 208 -1.75 16.61 1.17
C GLU A 208 -1.90 16.17 2.63
N ILE A 209 -1.86 14.86 2.91
CA ILE A 209 -1.94 14.33 4.26
C ILE A 209 -0.54 14.28 4.86
N HIS A 210 -0.24 15.22 5.74
CA HIS A 210 1.01 15.22 6.49
C HIS A 210 0.94 14.26 7.68
N PHE A 211 1.67 13.17 7.60
CA PHE A 211 1.83 12.23 8.71
C PHE A 211 2.98 12.67 9.61
N ASN A 212 2.71 12.86 10.90
CA ASN A 212 3.77 13.01 11.88
C ASN A 212 4.17 11.62 12.41
N LEU A 213 4.93 10.89 11.60
CA LEU A 213 5.34 9.54 11.91
C LEU A 213 6.32 9.53 13.10
N GLU A 214 6.00 8.75 14.12
CA GLU A 214 6.90 8.54 15.25
C GLU A 214 8.12 7.71 14.84
N SER A 215 9.29 8.09 15.40
CA SER A 215 10.53 7.36 15.17
C SER A 215 10.73 6.16 16.11
N ASP A 216 9.84 5.97 17.09
CA ASP A 216 9.95 4.92 18.11
C ASP A 216 9.35 3.60 17.66
N TYR A 217 10.04 2.98 16.72
CA TYR A 217 9.72 1.64 16.25
C TYR A 217 10.31 0.59 17.20
N LYS A 218 9.44 -0.15 17.89
CA LYS A 218 9.83 -1.31 18.71
C LYS A 218 9.59 -2.59 17.90
N PHE A 219 10.66 -3.23 17.45
CA PHE A 219 10.58 -4.57 16.88
C PHE A 219 10.20 -5.58 17.95
N LYS A 220 9.04 -6.21 17.82
CA LYS A 220 8.71 -7.40 18.57
C LYS A 220 9.09 -8.61 17.71
N ILE A 221 10.21 -9.25 18.02
CA ILE A 221 10.59 -10.51 17.36
C ILE A 221 9.53 -11.54 17.76
N THR A 222 8.61 -11.84 16.86
CA THR A 222 7.72 -12.98 17.02
C THR A 222 8.57 -14.22 16.79
N LYS A 223 8.52 -15.17 17.74
CA LYS A 223 9.25 -16.44 17.74
C LYS A 223 9.28 -17.06 16.34
N SER A 224 10.47 -17.52 15.94
CA SER A 224 10.68 -18.27 14.70
C SER A 224 9.56 -19.29 14.47
N ILE A 225 8.97 -19.25 13.29
CA ILE A 225 8.11 -20.33 12.80
C ILE A 225 9.03 -21.54 12.66
N ASN A 226 8.88 -22.56 13.52
CA ASN A 226 9.46 -23.86 13.28
C ASN A 226 8.79 -24.41 12.01
N LEU A 227 9.52 -24.42 10.92
CA LEU A 227 9.19 -25.19 9.73
C LEU A 227 9.55 -26.65 10.07
N GLU A 228 8.60 -27.45 10.51
CA GLU A 228 8.62 -28.90 10.43
C GLU A 228 8.10 -29.34 9.06
#